data_ecd98ac66dd8d816b0bd455045b07d29
#
_entry.id   ecd98ac66dd8d816b0bd455045b07d29
#
_cell.length_a   1.000
_cell.length_b   1.000
_cell.length_c   1.000
_cell.angle_alpha   90.00
_cell.angle_beta   90.00
_cell.angle_gamma   90.00
#
_symmetry.space_group_name_H-M   'P 1'
#
loop_
_entity.id
_entity.type
_entity.pdbx_description
1 polymer ?
#
loop_
_entity_poly.entity_id
_entity_poly.type
_entity_poly.pdbx_seq_one_letter_code
_entity_poly.pdbx_strand_id
1 'polypeptide(L)'
;MELTAKFVSALLAAAVVGILPAKAEGDAAAGKKVFNKCMACHDAKTDKNKVGPSLMTVVGRTAGSLESFQDKYSDAMKAAGAGGLVWDEANIAAYLKDPKGKVPGNKMAFPGLKDDADIANVIAYLKADPKP
;
A
#
# COMPACT_ATOMS: atom_id res chain seq x y z
N MET A 1 28.04 -69.62 4.06
CA MET A 1 28.13 -68.30 3.40
C MET A 1 26.82 -67.57 3.64
N GLU A 2 26.81 -66.73 4.65
CA GLU A 2 25.61 -65.92 4.97
C GLU A 2 25.75 -64.55 4.31
N LEU A 3 24.86 -64.28 3.39
CA LEU A 3 24.71 -62.90 2.85
C LEU A 3 23.80 -62.10 3.77
N THR A 4 24.39 -61.24 4.58
CA THR A 4 23.64 -60.28 5.37
C THR A 4 23.30 -59.11 4.47
N ALA A 5 22.04 -59.02 4.02
CA ALA A 5 21.51 -57.87 3.35
C ALA A 5 21.27 -56.73 4.39
N LYS A 6 22.09 -55.69 4.28
CA LYS A 6 21.88 -54.45 5.06
C LYS A 6 20.79 -53.63 4.35
N PHE A 7 19.59 -53.58 4.96
CA PHE A 7 18.56 -52.65 4.57
C PHE A 7 18.96 -51.26 5.09
N VAL A 8 19.32 -50.39 4.14
CA VAL A 8 19.48 -48.97 4.44
C VAL A 8 18.09 -48.35 4.34
N SER A 9 17.48 -48.10 5.49
CA SER A 9 16.25 -47.26 5.54
C SER A 9 16.61 -45.81 5.31
N ALA A 10 16.31 -45.33 4.13
CA ALA A 10 16.36 -43.91 3.81
C ALA A 10 15.13 -43.24 4.47
N LEU A 11 15.34 -42.50 5.55
CA LEU A 11 14.32 -41.59 6.09
C LEU A 11 14.16 -40.41 5.10
N LEU A 12 13.08 -40.40 4.35
CA LEU A 12 12.65 -39.20 3.64
C LEU A 12 12.10 -38.23 4.67
N ALA A 13 12.89 -37.20 5.02
CA ALA A 13 12.38 -36.06 5.76
C ALA A 13 11.52 -35.23 4.82
N ALA A 14 10.19 -35.32 4.94
CA ALA A 14 9.27 -34.43 4.25
C ALA A 14 9.42 -33.04 4.89
N ALA A 15 10.03 -32.12 4.15
CA ALA A 15 10.05 -30.72 4.56
C ALA A 15 8.62 -30.16 4.40
N VAL A 16 7.96 -29.90 5.53
CA VAL A 16 6.67 -29.17 5.53
C VAL A 16 6.99 -27.73 5.24
N VAL A 17 6.84 -27.32 3.98
CA VAL A 17 6.86 -25.91 3.61
C VAL A 17 5.56 -25.31 4.15
N GLY A 18 5.65 -24.60 5.27
CA GLY A 18 4.54 -23.84 5.81
C GLY A 18 4.16 -22.74 4.84
N ILE A 19 3.01 -22.87 4.18
CA ILE A 19 2.43 -21.81 3.37
C ILE A 19 1.87 -20.78 4.36
N LEU A 20 2.56 -19.63 4.51
CA LEU A 20 2.00 -18.49 5.21
C LEU A 20 0.77 -18.02 4.44
N PRO A 21 -0.38 -17.78 5.10
CA PRO A 21 -1.53 -17.25 4.39
C PRO A 21 -1.13 -15.90 3.79
N ALA A 22 -1.25 -15.79 2.46
CA ALA A 22 -1.10 -14.51 1.78
C ALA A 22 -2.13 -13.53 2.38
N LYS A 23 -1.70 -12.30 2.71
CA LYS A 23 -2.64 -11.24 3.05
C LYS A 23 -3.68 -11.17 1.95
N ALA A 24 -4.97 -11.26 2.30
CA ALA A 24 -6.04 -11.15 1.33
C ALA A 24 -5.88 -9.82 0.59
N GLU A 25 -5.74 -9.87 -0.74
CA GLU A 25 -5.74 -8.68 -1.56
C GLU A 25 -7.10 -8.01 -1.47
N GLY A 26 -7.12 -6.66 -1.49
CA GLY A 26 -8.34 -5.90 -1.52
C GLY A 26 -9.06 -6.00 -2.85
N ASP A 27 -10.31 -5.60 -2.87
CA ASP A 27 -11.16 -5.52 -4.05
C ASP A 27 -11.15 -4.09 -4.60
N ALA A 28 -10.71 -3.91 -5.84
CA ALA A 28 -10.63 -2.60 -6.49
C ALA A 28 -12.01 -1.95 -6.69
N ALA A 29 -13.05 -2.73 -7.01
CA ALA A 29 -14.40 -2.20 -7.15
C ALA A 29 -14.98 -1.72 -5.81
N ALA A 30 -14.73 -2.44 -4.73
CA ALA A 30 -15.07 -1.99 -3.37
C ALA A 30 -14.23 -0.78 -2.97
N GLY A 31 -12.95 -0.75 -3.36
CA GLY A 31 -12.04 0.38 -3.12
C GLY A 31 -12.47 1.66 -3.81
N LYS A 32 -13.07 1.58 -4.99
CA LYS A 32 -13.69 2.73 -5.66
C LYS A 32 -14.74 3.41 -4.78
N LYS A 33 -15.55 2.64 -4.06
CA LYS A 33 -16.55 3.17 -3.12
C LYS A 33 -15.88 3.83 -1.92
N VAL A 34 -14.83 3.24 -1.39
CA VAL A 34 -14.03 3.85 -0.31
C VAL A 34 -13.39 5.16 -0.77
N PHE A 35 -12.90 5.22 -2.00
CA PHE A 35 -12.30 6.41 -2.60
C PHE A 35 -13.24 7.61 -2.68
N ASN A 36 -14.55 7.42 -2.61
CA ASN A 36 -15.51 8.52 -2.52
C ASN A 36 -15.22 9.47 -1.35
N LYS A 37 -14.57 9.00 -0.29
CA LYS A 37 -14.11 9.83 0.83
C LYS A 37 -12.88 10.68 0.51
N CYS A 38 -12.22 10.43 -0.60
CA CYS A 38 -10.97 11.06 -1.02
C CYS A 38 -11.15 11.98 -2.22
N MET A 39 -12.19 11.76 -3.02
CA MET A 39 -12.35 12.40 -4.32
C MET A 39 -12.70 13.88 -4.27
N ALA A 40 -13.11 14.42 -3.12
CA ALA A 40 -13.24 15.86 -2.95
C ALA A 40 -11.90 16.59 -3.09
N CYS A 41 -10.80 15.93 -2.72
CA CYS A 41 -9.46 16.49 -2.70
C CYS A 41 -8.47 15.83 -3.66
N HIS A 42 -8.77 14.64 -4.17
CA HIS A 42 -7.87 13.87 -5.03
C HIS A 42 -8.57 13.32 -6.28
N ASP A 43 -7.82 13.27 -7.37
CA ASP A 43 -8.15 12.49 -8.56
C ASP A 43 -7.21 11.29 -8.65
N ALA A 44 -7.74 10.11 -8.89
CA ALA A 44 -6.93 8.90 -9.03
C ALA A 44 -6.85 8.38 -10.47
N LYS A 45 -7.65 8.92 -11.39
CA LYS A 45 -7.74 8.45 -12.78
C LYS A 45 -6.96 9.32 -13.77
N THR A 46 -6.66 10.55 -13.42
CA THR A 46 -5.92 11.51 -14.23
C THR A 46 -4.79 12.16 -13.44
N ASP A 47 -3.94 12.90 -14.12
CA ASP A 47 -2.85 13.66 -13.50
C ASP A 47 -3.32 14.99 -12.87
N LYS A 48 -4.63 15.19 -12.80
CA LYS A 48 -5.21 16.43 -12.27
C LYS A 48 -4.98 16.54 -10.76
N ASN A 49 -4.32 17.61 -10.35
CA ASN A 49 -4.23 18.02 -8.97
C ASN A 49 -5.49 18.79 -8.56
N LYS A 50 -5.90 18.63 -7.33
CA LYS A 50 -7.01 19.35 -6.69
C LYS A 50 -6.49 20.00 -5.40
N VAL A 51 -7.21 19.92 -4.31
CA VAL A 51 -6.69 20.33 -2.99
C VAL A 51 -5.47 19.48 -2.61
N GLY A 52 -5.51 18.19 -2.93
CA GLY A 52 -4.39 17.28 -2.83
C GLY A 52 -3.80 16.92 -4.18
N PRO A 53 -2.62 16.29 -4.21
CA PRO A 53 -2.00 15.83 -5.44
C PRO A 53 -2.80 14.73 -6.11
N SER A 54 -2.66 14.61 -7.45
CA SER A 54 -3.16 13.45 -8.16
C SER A 54 -2.59 12.16 -7.57
N LEU A 55 -3.44 11.16 -7.42
CA LEU A 55 -3.07 9.83 -6.95
C LEU A 55 -2.94 8.80 -8.09
N MET A 56 -2.97 9.25 -9.35
CA MET A 56 -2.97 8.36 -10.52
C MET A 56 -1.79 7.38 -10.54
N THR A 57 -0.63 7.75 -10.06
CA THR A 57 0.57 6.90 -10.01
C THR A 57 1.20 6.91 -8.63
N VAL A 58 0.37 6.97 -7.61
CA VAL A 58 0.86 7.16 -6.23
C VAL A 58 1.59 5.94 -5.68
N VAL A 59 1.19 4.73 -6.07
CA VAL A 59 1.84 3.50 -5.56
C VAL A 59 3.25 3.40 -6.11
N GLY A 60 4.22 3.39 -5.23
CA GLY A 60 5.65 3.41 -5.55
C GLY A 60 6.27 4.80 -5.66
N ARG A 61 5.47 5.87 -5.53
CA ARG A 61 5.96 7.26 -5.57
C ARG A 61 6.69 7.63 -4.27
N THR A 62 7.76 8.37 -4.37
CA THR A 62 8.37 9.03 -3.19
C THR A 62 7.42 10.10 -2.65
N ALA A 63 7.25 10.14 -1.33
CA ALA A 63 6.39 11.14 -0.70
C ALA A 63 6.86 12.56 -1.05
N GLY A 64 5.89 13.46 -1.28
CA GLY A 64 6.20 14.87 -1.57
C GLY A 64 6.92 15.11 -2.89
N SER A 65 6.93 14.17 -3.84
CA SER A 65 7.78 14.23 -5.03
C SER A 65 7.05 14.59 -6.34
N LEU A 66 5.72 14.64 -6.35
CA LEU A 66 5.01 14.98 -7.58
C LEU A 66 5.32 16.42 -7.99
N GLU A 67 6.03 16.58 -9.09
CA GLU A 67 6.58 17.88 -9.52
C GLU A 67 5.49 18.94 -9.71
N SER A 68 4.35 18.54 -10.30
CA SER A 68 3.22 19.44 -10.52
C SER A 68 2.51 19.91 -9.24
N PHE A 69 2.87 19.35 -8.07
CA PHE A 69 2.30 19.70 -6.78
C PHE A 69 3.31 20.26 -5.77
N GLN A 70 4.55 20.51 -6.19
CA GLN A 70 5.65 20.91 -5.28
C GLN A 70 5.33 22.12 -4.42
N ASP A 71 4.67 23.14 -4.99
CA ASP A 71 4.37 24.39 -4.29
C ASP A 71 3.25 24.24 -3.24
N LYS A 72 2.53 23.13 -3.26
CA LYS A 72 1.37 22.88 -2.38
C LYS A 72 1.60 21.82 -1.32
N TYR A 73 2.65 21.02 -1.43
CA TYR A 73 3.00 20.07 -0.37
C TYR A 73 3.31 20.76 0.95
N SER A 74 2.97 20.13 2.07
CA SER A 74 3.50 20.53 3.35
C SER A 74 5.01 20.32 3.41
N ASP A 75 5.71 21.11 4.21
CA ASP A 75 7.13 20.88 4.48
C ASP A 75 7.37 19.51 5.10
N ALA A 76 6.45 19.05 5.95
CA ALA A 76 6.50 17.72 6.56
C ALA A 76 6.46 16.60 5.51
N MET A 77 5.61 16.73 4.49
CA MET A 77 5.50 15.72 3.43
C MET A 77 6.77 15.69 2.56
N LYS A 78 7.31 16.86 2.22
CA LYS A 78 8.58 16.95 1.48
C LYS A 78 9.73 16.36 2.29
N ALA A 79 9.81 16.66 3.59
CA ALA A 79 10.84 16.13 4.48
C ALA A 79 10.72 14.61 4.64
N ALA A 80 9.50 14.07 4.72
CA ALA A 80 9.27 12.63 4.77
C ALA A 80 9.81 11.93 3.52
N GLY A 81 9.57 12.49 2.34
CA GLY A 81 10.12 11.97 1.08
C GLY A 81 11.65 12.06 1.02
N ALA A 82 12.22 13.17 1.44
CA ALA A 82 13.66 13.35 1.52
C ALA A 82 14.32 12.35 2.50
N GLY A 83 13.58 11.95 3.54
CA GLY A 83 13.99 10.92 4.50
C GLY A 83 13.79 9.48 4.02
N GLY A 84 13.26 9.28 2.81
CA GLY A 84 13.13 7.97 2.19
C GLY A 84 11.73 7.37 2.21
N LEU A 85 10.70 8.11 2.60
CA LEU A 85 9.32 7.59 2.57
C LEU A 85 8.87 7.38 1.12
N VAL A 86 8.57 6.15 0.78
CA VAL A 86 7.98 5.74 -0.49
C VAL A 86 6.56 5.23 -0.23
N TRP A 87 5.62 5.61 -1.09
CA TRP A 87 4.25 5.14 -1.02
C TRP A 87 4.11 3.72 -1.56
N ASP A 88 4.78 2.77 -0.92
CA ASP A 88 4.47 1.36 -1.07
C ASP A 88 3.15 1.02 -0.36
N GLU A 89 2.64 -0.18 -0.56
CA GLU A 89 1.34 -0.57 0.01
C GLU A 89 1.32 -0.49 1.54
N ALA A 90 2.40 -0.90 2.21
CA ALA A 90 2.50 -0.87 3.67
C ALA A 90 2.50 0.57 4.21
N ASN A 91 3.23 1.47 3.58
CA ASN A 91 3.27 2.87 3.97
C ASN A 91 1.95 3.60 3.66
N ILE A 92 1.31 3.30 2.53
CA ILE A 92 -0.03 3.81 2.24
C ILE A 92 -1.01 3.34 3.31
N ALA A 93 -0.99 2.05 3.66
CA ALA A 93 -1.88 1.50 4.68
C ALA A 93 -1.69 2.20 6.03
N ALA A 94 -0.46 2.38 6.48
CA ALA A 94 -0.14 3.08 7.73
C ALA A 94 -0.59 4.55 7.70
N TYR A 95 -0.39 5.23 6.57
CA TYR A 95 -0.80 6.62 6.38
C TYR A 95 -2.31 6.77 6.38
N LEU A 96 -3.03 5.92 5.67
CA LEU A 96 -4.49 5.95 5.63
C LEU A 96 -5.12 5.63 6.98
N LYS A 97 -4.48 4.81 7.79
CA LYS A 97 -4.96 4.48 9.13
C LYS A 97 -4.81 5.65 10.10
N ASP A 98 -3.69 6.35 10.03
CA ASP A 98 -3.37 7.49 10.88
C ASP A 98 -2.47 8.49 10.15
N PRO A 99 -3.04 9.39 9.34
CA PRO A 99 -2.25 10.34 8.56
C PRO A 99 -1.35 11.23 9.41
N LYS A 100 -1.84 11.71 10.53
CA LYS A 100 -1.10 12.61 11.42
C LYS A 100 0.00 11.88 12.19
N GLY A 101 -0.21 10.61 12.51
CA GLY A 101 0.80 9.79 13.16
C GLY A 101 1.92 9.40 12.19
N LYS A 102 1.58 9.08 10.95
CA LYS A 102 2.57 8.66 9.93
C LYS A 102 3.40 9.82 9.41
N VAL A 103 2.78 10.95 9.12
CA VAL A 103 3.46 12.19 8.68
C VAL A 103 2.96 13.37 9.50
N PRO A 104 3.52 13.58 10.70
CA PRO A 104 3.14 14.72 11.53
C PRO A 104 3.37 16.05 10.80
N GLY A 105 2.40 16.93 10.83
CA GLY A 105 2.47 18.22 10.15
C GLY A 105 1.99 18.21 8.69
N ASN A 106 1.49 17.07 8.17
CA ASN A 106 0.86 17.05 6.86
C ASN A 106 -0.41 17.91 6.85
N LYS A 107 -0.78 18.40 5.64
CA LYS A 107 -1.92 19.31 5.44
C LYS A 107 -3.24 18.60 5.15
N MET A 108 -3.24 17.27 5.04
CA MET A 108 -4.44 16.53 4.70
C MET A 108 -5.43 16.52 5.87
N ALA A 109 -6.59 17.15 5.66
CA ALA A 109 -7.65 17.25 6.67
C ALA A 109 -8.54 15.98 6.64
N PHE A 110 -7.96 14.83 6.91
CA PHE A 110 -8.62 13.55 6.91
C PHE A 110 -8.21 12.74 8.15
N PRO A 111 -9.18 12.25 8.97
CA PRO A 111 -8.84 11.60 10.24
C PRO A 111 -8.30 10.18 10.09
N GLY A 112 -8.41 9.59 8.92
CA GLY A 112 -8.00 8.22 8.65
C GLY A 112 -9.15 7.24 8.46
N LEU A 113 -8.82 6.10 7.88
CA LEU A 113 -9.70 4.94 7.75
C LEU A 113 -9.45 4.00 8.92
N LYS A 114 -10.51 3.57 9.62
CA LYS A 114 -10.39 2.69 10.79
C LYS A 114 -10.56 1.22 10.45
N ASP A 115 -11.19 0.91 9.31
CA ASP A 115 -11.44 -0.45 8.85
C ASP A 115 -10.30 -0.92 7.95
N ASP A 116 -9.62 -1.99 8.34
CA ASP A 116 -8.50 -2.55 7.58
C ASP A 116 -8.95 -3.10 6.21
N ALA A 117 -10.18 -3.57 6.08
CA ALA A 117 -10.73 -4.00 4.79
C ALA A 117 -10.92 -2.81 3.83
N ASP A 118 -11.38 -1.66 4.33
CA ASP A 118 -11.48 -0.43 3.53
C ASP A 118 -10.10 0.03 3.05
N ILE A 119 -9.09 -0.05 3.90
CA ILE A 119 -7.71 0.29 3.55
C ILE A 119 -7.20 -0.64 2.44
N ALA A 120 -7.35 -1.95 2.60
CA ALA A 120 -6.93 -2.93 1.59
C ALA A 120 -7.65 -2.70 0.26
N ASN A 121 -8.94 -2.43 0.30
CA ASN A 121 -9.76 -2.22 -0.90
C ASN A 121 -9.37 -0.93 -1.64
N VAL A 122 -9.16 0.18 -0.93
CA VAL A 122 -8.74 1.42 -1.60
C VAL A 122 -7.33 1.34 -2.16
N ILE A 123 -6.43 0.61 -1.53
CA ILE A 123 -5.10 0.34 -2.08
C ILE A 123 -5.22 -0.47 -3.38
N ALA A 124 -6.07 -1.50 -3.41
CA ALA A 124 -6.33 -2.27 -4.62
C ALA A 124 -6.87 -1.37 -5.76
N TYR A 125 -7.76 -0.44 -5.43
CA TYR A 125 -8.24 0.55 -6.38
C TYR A 125 -7.12 1.46 -6.91
N LEU A 126 -6.25 1.97 -6.04
CA LEU A 126 -5.14 2.83 -6.44
C LEU A 126 -4.11 2.10 -7.32
N LYS A 127 -3.94 0.80 -7.13
CA LYS A 127 -3.06 -0.04 -7.95
C LYS A 127 -3.65 -0.43 -9.29
N ALA A 128 -4.96 -0.48 -9.42
CA ALA A 128 -5.63 -0.98 -10.62
C ALA A 128 -5.34 -0.10 -11.84
N ASP A 129 -5.05 -0.75 -12.97
CA ASP A 129 -4.87 -0.10 -14.25
C ASP A 129 -5.44 -1.01 -15.35
N PRO A 130 -6.54 -0.64 -16.03
CA PRO A 130 -7.37 0.54 -15.73
C PRO A 130 -8.15 0.40 -14.41
N LYS A 131 -8.50 1.54 -13.82
CA LYS A 131 -9.34 1.57 -12.63
C LYS A 131 -10.81 1.33 -12.97
N PRO A 132 -11.54 0.57 -12.16
CA PRO A 132 -12.98 0.35 -12.36
C PRO A 132 -13.82 1.62 -12.24
#